data_9e2cd8a75796b3fb8bceda3f2dd19f5f
#
_entry.id   9e2cd8a75796b3fb8bceda3f2dd19f5f
#
_cell.length_a   1.000
_cell.length_b   1.000
_cell.length_c   1.000
_cell.angle_alpha   90.00
_cell.angle_beta   90.00
_cell.angle_gamma   90.00
#
_symmetry.space_group_name_H-M   'P 1'
#
loop_
_entity.id
_entity.type
_entity.pdbx_description
1 polymer ?
#
loop_
_entity_poly.entity_id
_entity_poly.type
_entity_poly.pdbx_seq_one_letter_code
_entity_poly.pdbx_strand_id
1 'polypeptide(L)'
;MERKQILNLSLWIVALLIINTIWANVAANEASQQLNDQGFEFQPERQVSLKAVFGSDAELPIAITTEFIHRDDPSRSANASWRLIDASNEVVLNWAGSTNEPATLKAELPPGEYTLNTTIDENVIAIQHLDITPFAPIATLGHVLLSLLLVAIAFGESATRNFIAKRIEQTEIKESLSLIHI
;
A
#
# COMPACT_ATOMS: atom_id res chain seq x y z
N MET A 1 34.08 22.28 3.63
CA MET A 1 32.85 22.22 2.84
C MET A 1 32.31 23.63 2.69
N GLU A 2 32.07 24.10 1.47
CA GLU A 2 31.52 25.44 1.27
C GLU A 2 30.05 25.49 1.71
N ARG A 3 29.60 26.66 2.20
CA ARG A 3 28.19 26.85 2.68
C ARG A 3 27.15 26.42 1.64
N LYS A 4 27.44 26.61 0.36
CA LYS A 4 26.57 26.19 -0.76
C LYS A 4 26.46 24.66 -0.86
N GLN A 5 27.55 23.92 -0.62
CA GLN A 5 27.55 22.45 -0.65
C GLN A 5 26.74 21.87 0.50
N ILE A 6 26.86 22.46 1.70
CA ILE A 6 26.05 22.05 2.87
C ILE A 6 24.56 22.27 2.59
N LEU A 7 24.19 23.44 2.07
CA LEU A 7 22.81 23.76 1.74
C LEU A 7 22.23 22.78 0.71
N ASN A 8 22.99 22.50 -0.35
CA ASN A 8 22.55 21.55 -1.39
C ASN A 8 22.38 20.14 -0.82
N LEU A 9 23.33 19.66 -0.02
CA LEU A 9 23.23 18.37 0.64
C LEU A 9 22.00 18.29 1.56
N SER A 10 21.76 19.34 2.36
CA SER A 10 20.59 19.41 3.24
C SER A 10 19.29 19.35 2.46
N LEU A 11 19.20 20.00 1.30
CA LEU A 11 18.03 19.97 0.42
C LEU A 11 17.72 18.55 -0.08
N TRP A 12 18.77 17.81 -0.50
CA TRP A 12 18.62 16.43 -0.95
C TRP A 12 18.23 15.46 0.18
N ILE A 13 18.77 15.68 1.40
CA ILE A 13 18.34 14.89 2.57
C ILE A 13 16.86 15.14 2.88
N VAL A 14 16.42 16.39 2.87
CA VAL A 14 15.02 16.74 3.08
C VAL A 14 14.12 16.11 1.99
N ALA A 15 14.53 16.19 0.73
CA ALA A 15 13.81 15.56 -0.38
C ALA A 15 13.70 14.04 -0.19
N LEU A 16 14.78 13.37 0.25
CA LEU A 16 14.78 11.94 0.55
C LEU A 16 13.81 11.59 1.68
N LEU A 17 13.77 12.37 2.73
CA LEU A 17 12.84 12.18 3.85
C LEU A 17 11.39 12.36 3.39
N ILE A 18 11.10 13.40 2.62
CA ILE A 18 9.75 13.68 2.12
C ILE A 18 9.26 12.53 1.23
N ILE A 19 10.04 12.10 0.24
CA ILE A 19 9.59 11.06 -0.70
C ILE A 19 9.39 9.71 0.00
N ASN A 20 10.25 9.38 0.97
CA ASN A 20 10.10 8.15 1.74
C ASN A 20 8.91 8.21 2.70
N THR A 21 8.59 9.38 3.27
CA THR A 21 7.39 9.56 4.10
C THR A 21 6.12 9.43 3.26
N ILE A 22 6.10 10.03 2.06
CA ILE A 22 4.97 9.89 1.13
C ILE A 22 4.78 8.42 0.76
N TRP A 23 5.87 7.73 0.40
CA TRP A 23 5.79 6.31 0.06
C TRP A 23 5.30 5.44 1.22
N ALA A 24 5.78 5.68 2.44
CA ALA A 24 5.33 4.96 3.63
C ALA A 24 3.81 5.08 3.82
N ASN A 25 3.24 6.28 3.62
CA ASN A 25 1.80 6.48 3.69
C ASN A 25 1.06 5.76 2.55
N VAL A 26 1.59 5.79 1.32
CA VAL A 26 1.00 5.05 0.19
C VAL A 26 1.04 3.55 0.44
N ALA A 27 2.16 3.03 0.93
CA ALA A 27 2.33 1.60 1.20
C ALA A 27 1.46 1.09 2.35
N ALA A 28 1.09 1.97 3.28
CA ALA A 28 0.20 1.66 4.40
C ALA A 28 -1.29 1.89 4.09
N ASN A 29 -1.63 2.40 2.89
CA ASN A 29 -3.03 2.61 2.53
C ASN A 29 -3.77 1.27 2.40
N GLU A 30 -4.92 1.23 3.06
CA GLU A 30 -5.85 0.12 3.00
C GLU A 30 -6.91 0.37 1.93
N ALA A 31 -7.23 -0.67 1.18
CA ALA A 31 -8.38 -0.71 0.29
C ALA A 31 -9.49 -1.49 1.00
N SER A 32 -10.61 -0.83 1.30
CA SER A 32 -11.73 -1.44 2.01
C SER A 32 -12.80 -1.90 1.02
N GLN A 33 -13.27 -3.12 1.18
CA GLN A 33 -14.39 -3.70 0.46
C GLN A 33 -15.49 -4.08 1.45
N GLN A 34 -16.67 -3.53 1.24
CA GLN A 34 -17.85 -3.92 2.00
C GLN A 34 -18.42 -5.24 1.48
N LEU A 35 -18.56 -6.22 2.35
CA LEU A 35 -19.06 -7.56 2.01
C LEU A 35 -20.54 -7.71 2.33
N ASN A 36 -20.95 -7.38 3.56
CA ASN A 36 -22.34 -7.30 3.98
C ASN A 36 -22.58 -6.01 4.78
N ASP A 37 -23.80 -5.46 4.74
CA ASP A 37 -24.16 -4.23 5.43
C ASP A 37 -25.65 -4.22 5.80
N GLN A 38 -25.98 -3.41 6.79
CA GLN A 38 -27.35 -3.26 7.32
C GLN A 38 -28.36 -2.76 6.26
N GLY A 39 -27.91 -1.98 5.27
CA GLY A 39 -28.77 -1.37 4.24
C GLY A 39 -29.04 -2.25 3.02
N PHE A 40 -28.44 -3.42 2.93
CA PHE A 40 -28.54 -4.29 1.76
C PHE A 40 -29.07 -5.68 2.12
N GLU A 41 -29.54 -6.40 1.12
CA GLU A 41 -29.91 -7.79 1.28
C GLU A 41 -28.68 -8.62 1.67
N PHE A 42 -28.83 -9.39 2.74
CA PHE A 42 -27.79 -10.29 3.21
C PHE A 42 -27.44 -11.33 2.14
N GLN A 43 -26.17 -11.44 1.83
CA GLN A 43 -25.65 -12.45 0.92
C GLN A 43 -24.75 -13.42 1.71
N PRO A 44 -25.18 -14.68 1.84
CA PRO A 44 -24.41 -15.68 2.58
C PRO A 44 -23.08 -16.02 1.93
N GLU A 45 -22.97 -15.84 0.62
CA GLU A 45 -21.76 -16.08 -0.14
C GLU A 45 -21.29 -14.79 -0.84
N ARG A 46 -20.07 -14.39 -0.57
CA ARG A 46 -19.45 -13.22 -1.20
C ARG A 46 -18.10 -13.60 -1.81
N GLN A 47 -17.93 -13.28 -3.09
CA GLN A 47 -16.65 -13.44 -3.75
C GLN A 47 -15.72 -12.28 -3.39
N VAL A 48 -14.48 -12.62 -3.09
CA VAL A 48 -13.39 -11.74 -2.71
C VAL A 48 -12.21 -11.97 -3.64
N SER A 49 -11.75 -10.94 -4.32
CA SER A 49 -10.59 -11.01 -5.20
C SER A 49 -9.42 -10.27 -4.58
N LEU A 50 -8.38 -10.99 -4.16
CA LEU A 50 -7.14 -10.41 -3.66
C LEU A 50 -6.17 -10.22 -4.82
N LYS A 51 -5.90 -8.95 -5.16
CA LYS A 51 -5.00 -8.59 -6.27
C LYS A 51 -3.75 -7.92 -5.75
N ALA A 52 -2.62 -8.55 -6.00
CA ALA A 52 -1.34 -7.92 -5.72
C ALA A 52 -1.00 -6.85 -6.77
N VAL A 53 -0.28 -5.84 -6.32
CA VAL A 53 0.23 -4.79 -7.20
C VAL A 53 1.39 -5.33 -8.04
N PHE A 54 1.46 -4.94 -9.29
CA PHE A 54 2.48 -5.36 -10.27
C PHE A 54 2.60 -6.87 -10.50
N GLY A 55 1.53 -7.64 -10.25
CA GLY A 55 1.53 -9.08 -10.46
C GLY A 55 2.46 -9.84 -9.52
N SER A 56 2.72 -9.32 -8.33
CA SER A 56 3.48 -10.01 -7.29
C SER A 56 2.70 -11.22 -6.77
N ASP A 57 3.40 -12.33 -6.51
CA ASP A 57 2.83 -13.51 -5.84
C ASP A 57 2.97 -13.43 -4.31
N ALA A 58 3.46 -12.30 -3.78
CA ALA A 58 3.63 -12.12 -2.34
C ALA A 58 2.28 -12.04 -1.62
N GLU A 59 2.25 -12.60 -0.42
CA GLU A 59 1.06 -12.57 0.43
C GLU A 59 0.65 -11.12 0.77
N LEU A 60 -0.65 -10.90 0.79
CA LEU A 60 -1.28 -9.61 1.08
C LEU A 60 -1.80 -9.62 2.51
N PRO A 61 -1.42 -8.62 3.33
CA PRO A 61 -2.07 -8.41 4.61
C PRO A 61 -3.53 -8.04 4.39
N ILE A 62 -4.41 -8.78 5.06
CA ILE A 62 -5.84 -8.55 5.08
C ILE A 62 -6.36 -8.45 6.50
N ALA A 63 -7.47 -7.75 6.69
CA ALA A 63 -8.24 -7.75 7.90
C ALA A 63 -9.73 -7.91 7.57
N ILE A 64 -10.39 -8.91 8.15
CA ILE A 64 -11.83 -9.07 8.06
C ILE A 64 -12.43 -8.60 9.39
N THR A 65 -13.14 -7.49 9.33
CA THR A 65 -13.89 -6.95 10.47
C THR A 65 -15.34 -7.34 10.33
N THR A 66 -15.88 -7.90 11.40
CA THR A 66 -17.26 -8.40 11.43
C THR A 66 -17.97 -7.90 12.68
N GLU A 67 -19.21 -7.47 12.48
CA GLU A 67 -20.14 -7.13 13.55
C GLU A 67 -21.49 -7.79 13.20
N PHE A 68 -22.08 -8.48 14.16
CA PHE A 68 -23.38 -9.13 14.02
C PHE A 68 -24.34 -8.56 15.06
N ILE A 69 -25.51 -8.12 14.63
CA ILE A 69 -26.48 -7.44 15.48
C ILE A 69 -27.84 -8.13 15.32
N HIS A 70 -28.51 -8.45 16.43
CA HIS A 70 -29.86 -8.95 16.35
C HIS A 70 -30.84 -7.82 16.02
N ARG A 71 -31.65 -7.96 14.95
CA ARG A 71 -32.49 -6.92 14.37
C ARG A 71 -33.51 -6.34 15.34
N ASP A 72 -34.21 -7.20 16.10
CA ASP A 72 -35.33 -6.81 16.95
C ASP A 72 -34.88 -6.39 18.36
N ASP A 73 -33.78 -6.97 18.84
CA ASP A 73 -33.24 -6.70 20.17
C ASP A 73 -31.72 -6.80 20.15
N PRO A 74 -31.01 -5.67 20.07
CA PRO A 74 -29.54 -5.64 20.05
C PRO A 74 -28.86 -6.31 21.25
N SER A 75 -29.58 -6.49 22.37
CA SER A 75 -29.03 -7.16 23.55
C SER A 75 -29.13 -8.69 23.49
N ARG A 76 -29.91 -9.20 22.53
CA ARG A 76 -30.14 -10.65 22.38
C ARG A 76 -28.92 -11.30 21.71
N SER A 77 -28.43 -12.35 22.34
CA SER A 77 -27.40 -13.19 21.76
C SER A 77 -27.95 -14.15 20.73
N ALA A 78 -27.34 -14.23 19.58
CA ALA A 78 -27.62 -15.20 18.51
C ALA A 78 -26.27 -15.65 17.91
N ASN A 79 -26.23 -16.85 17.33
CA ASN A 79 -25.01 -17.39 16.77
C ASN A 79 -24.71 -16.78 15.39
N ALA A 80 -23.43 -16.55 15.13
CA ALA A 80 -22.95 -16.15 13.83
C ALA A 80 -21.59 -16.81 13.57
N SER A 81 -21.32 -17.10 12.32
CA SER A 81 -20.01 -17.62 11.90
C SER A 81 -19.74 -17.28 10.45
N TRP A 82 -18.47 -17.28 10.09
CA TRP A 82 -18.07 -17.19 8.69
C TRP A 82 -16.80 -18.00 8.42
N ARG A 83 -16.60 -18.36 7.16
CA ARG A 83 -15.41 -19.05 6.66
C ARG A 83 -14.99 -18.42 5.36
N LEU A 84 -13.71 -18.11 5.23
CA LEU A 84 -13.09 -17.73 3.98
C LEU A 84 -12.48 -18.98 3.35
N ILE A 85 -12.85 -19.24 2.10
CA ILE A 85 -12.51 -20.45 1.36
C ILE A 85 -11.76 -20.04 0.11
N ASP A 86 -10.66 -20.70 -0.21
CA ASP A 86 -9.90 -20.49 -1.42
C ASP A 86 -10.52 -21.20 -2.64
N ALA A 87 -9.88 -21.03 -3.81
CA ALA A 87 -10.30 -21.67 -5.06
C ALA A 87 -10.24 -23.22 -5.03
N SER A 88 -9.49 -23.80 -4.08
CA SER A 88 -9.40 -25.27 -3.87
C SER A 88 -10.46 -25.80 -2.92
N ASN A 89 -11.38 -24.97 -2.43
CA ASN A 89 -12.34 -25.28 -1.38
C ASN A 89 -11.69 -25.54 0.00
N GLU A 90 -10.49 -25.04 0.23
CA GLU A 90 -9.85 -25.11 1.53
C GLU A 90 -10.21 -23.89 2.39
N VAL A 91 -10.52 -24.12 3.67
CA VAL A 91 -10.81 -23.03 4.61
C VAL A 91 -9.51 -22.40 5.07
N VAL A 92 -9.26 -21.17 4.63
CA VAL A 92 -8.03 -20.41 4.95
C VAL A 92 -8.18 -19.55 6.19
N LEU A 93 -9.42 -19.11 6.50
CA LEU A 93 -9.71 -18.33 7.69
C LEU A 93 -11.15 -18.61 8.14
N ASN A 94 -11.40 -18.62 9.45
CA ASN A 94 -12.75 -18.78 9.99
C ASN A 94 -12.93 -18.08 11.32
N TRP A 95 -14.16 -17.73 11.60
CA TRP A 95 -14.59 -17.19 12.89
C TRP A 95 -15.97 -17.75 13.26
N ALA A 96 -16.19 -17.93 14.55
CA ALA A 96 -17.50 -18.26 15.11
C ALA A 96 -17.65 -17.60 16.48
N GLY A 97 -18.82 -17.03 16.73
CA GLY A 97 -19.12 -16.31 17.96
C GLY A 97 -20.61 -15.97 18.05
N SER A 98 -20.90 -14.94 18.80
CA SER A 98 -22.27 -14.44 18.99
C SER A 98 -22.43 -13.00 18.53
N THR A 99 -23.68 -12.55 18.38
CA THR A 99 -24.00 -11.13 18.18
C THR A 99 -23.44 -10.30 19.33
N ASN A 100 -23.13 -9.02 19.05
CA ASN A 100 -22.52 -8.07 20.00
C ASN A 100 -21.06 -8.36 20.38
N GLU A 101 -20.40 -9.26 19.66
CA GLU A 101 -18.97 -9.56 19.78
C GLU A 101 -18.27 -9.15 18.47
N PRO A 102 -17.99 -7.84 18.26
CA PRO A 102 -17.27 -7.42 17.06
C PRO A 102 -15.87 -8.05 17.07
N ALA A 103 -15.48 -8.57 15.91
CA ALA A 103 -14.20 -9.24 15.75
C ALA A 103 -13.47 -8.74 14.52
N THR A 104 -12.16 -8.58 14.65
CA THR A 104 -11.26 -8.32 13.52
C THR A 104 -10.22 -9.42 13.46
N LEU A 105 -10.26 -10.23 12.40
CA LEU A 105 -9.25 -11.23 12.13
C LEU A 105 -8.29 -10.73 11.05
N LYS A 106 -6.98 -10.82 11.36
CA LYS A 106 -5.91 -10.46 10.44
C LYS A 106 -5.21 -11.72 9.93
N ALA A 107 -4.87 -11.72 8.66
CA ALA A 107 -4.10 -12.78 8.04
C ALA A 107 -3.26 -12.23 6.89
N GLU A 108 -2.30 -13.03 6.43
CA GLU A 108 -1.57 -12.82 5.19
C GLU A 108 -2.00 -13.93 4.22
N LEU A 109 -2.53 -13.55 3.06
CA LEU A 109 -3.05 -14.50 2.08
C LEU A 109 -2.45 -14.23 0.70
N PRO A 110 -2.17 -15.28 -0.09
CA PRO A 110 -1.71 -15.12 -1.46
C PRO A 110 -2.78 -14.42 -2.33
N PRO A 111 -2.37 -13.71 -3.39
CA PRO A 111 -3.30 -13.21 -4.39
C PRO A 111 -4.14 -14.34 -4.98
N GLY A 112 -5.45 -14.11 -5.14
CA GLY A 112 -6.35 -15.14 -5.64
C GLY A 112 -7.81 -14.79 -5.46
N GLU A 113 -8.67 -15.71 -5.88
CA GLU A 113 -10.12 -15.63 -5.68
C GLU A 113 -10.51 -16.46 -4.45
N TYR A 114 -11.30 -15.85 -3.59
CA TYR A 114 -11.79 -16.44 -2.35
C TYR A 114 -13.30 -16.28 -2.26
N THR A 115 -13.93 -17.12 -1.47
CA THR A 115 -15.36 -17.03 -1.16
C THR A 115 -15.55 -16.90 0.35
N LEU A 116 -16.16 -15.81 0.79
CA LEU A 116 -16.59 -15.66 2.18
C LEU A 116 -17.99 -16.28 2.33
N ASN A 117 -18.10 -17.37 3.09
CA ASN A 117 -19.36 -18.00 3.45
C ASN A 117 -19.75 -17.60 4.86
N THR A 118 -20.87 -16.90 5.00
CA THR A 118 -21.40 -16.40 6.27
C THR A 118 -22.68 -17.13 6.64
N THR A 119 -22.75 -17.63 7.87
CA THR A 119 -23.93 -18.27 8.44
C THR A 119 -24.39 -17.48 9.66
N ILE A 120 -25.65 -17.09 9.67
CA ILE A 120 -26.27 -16.33 10.75
C ILE A 120 -27.62 -16.96 11.12
N ASP A 121 -28.03 -16.78 12.38
CA ASP A 121 -29.36 -17.13 12.83
C ASP A 121 -30.42 -16.17 12.23
N GLU A 122 -31.70 -16.52 12.35
CA GLU A 122 -32.80 -15.65 11.94
C GLU A 122 -32.74 -14.29 12.68
N ASN A 123 -33.11 -13.22 11.97
CA ASN A 123 -33.13 -11.86 12.50
C ASN A 123 -31.77 -11.29 12.91
N VAL A 124 -30.67 -11.84 12.43
CA VAL A 124 -29.33 -11.28 12.58
C VAL A 124 -28.97 -10.44 11.34
N ILE A 125 -28.39 -9.27 11.57
CA ILE A 125 -27.80 -8.42 10.56
C ILE A 125 -26.30 -8.64 10.60
N ALA A 126 -25.70 -8.88 9.45
CA ALA A 126 -24.24 -9.00 9.29
C ALA A 126 -23.69 -7.70 8.71
N ILE A 127 -22.68 -7.14 9.37
CA ILE A 127 -21.86 -6.03 8.88
C ILE A 127 -20.46 -6.57 8.77
N GLN A 128 -19.94 -6.63 7.55
CA GLN A 128 -18.65 -7.25 7.27
C GLN A 128 -17.84 -6.41 6.28
N HIS A 129 -16.61 -6.11 6.66
CA HIS A 129 -15.65 -5.37 5.83
C HIS A 129 -14.38 -6.20 5.66
N LEU A 130 -13.82 -6.13 4.48
CA LEU A 130 -12.48 -6.64 4.19
C LEU A 130 -11.58 -5.47 3.87
N ASP A 131 -10.52 -5.32 4.64
CA ASP A 131 -9.45 -4.36 4.39
C ASP A 131 -8.23 -5.10 3.86
N ILE A 132 -7.62 -4.56 2.82
CA ILE A 132 -6.46 -5.13 2.15
C ILE A 132 -5.39 -4.04 2.07
N THR A 133 -4.14 -4.37 2.38
CA THR A 133 -3.01 -3.45 2.19
C THR A 133 -2.18 -3.87 0.96
N PRO A 134 -2.58 -3.44 -0.24
CA PRO A 134 -2.06 -4.01 -1.49
C PRO A 134 -0.60 -3.67 -1.76
N PHE A 135 -0.08 -2.57 -1.20
CA PHE A 135 1.30 -2.13 -1.37
C PHE A 135 2.25 -2.61 -0.27
N ALA A 136 1.75 -3.22 0.81
CA ALA A 136 2.58 -3.69 1.91
C ALA A 136 3.72 -4.63 1.48
N PRO A 137 3.48 -5.63 0.59
CA PRO A 137 4.55 -6.54 0.17
C PRO A 137 5.71 -5.86 -0.54
N ILE A 138 5.46 -4.74 -1.22
CA ILE A 138 6.49 -3.99 -1.96
C ILE A 138 6.95 -2.71 -1.25
N ALA A 139 6.53 -2.50 0.00
CA ALA A 139 6.86 -1.28 0.75
C ALA A 139 8.38 -1.04 0.81
N THR A 140 9.15 -2.04 1.22
CA THR A 140 10.61 -1.95 1.30
C THR A 140 11.25 -1.72 -0.07
N LEU A 141 10.80 -2.43 -1.11
CA LEU A 141 11.32 -2.27 -2.46
C LEU A 141 11.07 -0.84 -2.97
N GLY A 142 9.90 -0.28 -2.73
CA GLY A 142 9.57 1.09 -3.10
C GLY A 142 10.47 2.12 -2.43
N HIS A 143 10.75 1.98 -1.13
CA HIS A 143 11.72 2.84 -0.43
C HIS A 143 13.09 2.80 -1.08
N VAL A 144 13.59 1.61 -1.40
CA VAL A 144 14.90 1.44 -2.04
C VAL A 144 14.91 2.08 -3.43
N LEU A 145 13.93 1.78 -4.27
CA LEU A 145 13.86 2.28 -5.65
C LEU A 145 13.73 3.81 -5.70
N LEU A 146 12.85 4.40 -4.88
CA LEU A 146 12.66 5.85 -4.83
C LEU A 146 13.91 6.56 -4.31
N SER A 147 14.56 6.00 -3.31
CA SER A 147 15.81 6.53 -2.78
C SER A 147 16.94 6.49 -3.82
N LEU A 148 17.10 5.37 -4.54
CA LEU A 148 18.08 5.23 -5.61
C LEU A 148 17.81 6.19 -6.77
N LEU A 149 16.55 6.34 -7.16
CA LEU A 149 16.13 7.27 -8.20
C LEU A 149 16.49 8.71 -7.82
N LEU A 150 16.19 9.12 -6.59
CA LEU A 150 16.52 10.47 -6.10
C LEU A 150 18.04 10.71 -6.08
N VAL A 151 18.82 9.74 -5.63
CA VAL A 151 20.28 9.79 -5.65
C VAL A 151 20.79 9.89 -7.09
N ALA A 152 20.26 9.09 -8.02
CA ALA A 152 20.64 9.16 -9.44
C ALA A 152 20.36 10.54 -10.06
N ILE A 153 19.23 11.17 -9.71
CA ILE A 153 18.90 12.54 -10.16
C ILE A 153 19.91 13.54 -9.59
N ALA A 154 20.23 13.46 -8.29
CA ALA A 154 21.18 14.35 -7.64
C ALA A 154 22.59 14.27 -8.25
N PHE A 155 23.07 13.06 -8.55
CA PHE A 155 24.34 12.84 -9.24
C PHE A 155 24.29 13.31 -10.70
N GLY A 156 23.21 13.04 -11.41
CA GLY A 156 22.99 13.47 -12.79
C GLY A 156 23.03 14.99 -12.92
N GLU A 157 22.40 15.72 -12.00
CA GLU A 157 22.45 17.18 -11.96
C GLU A 157 23.89 17.68 -11.77
N SER A 158 24.62 17.12 -10.82
CA SER A 158 26.01 17.48 -10.55
C SER A 158 26.92 17.20 -11.76
N ALA A 159 26.77 16.06 -12.39
CA ALA A 159 27.54 15.70 -13.59
C ALA A 159 27.26 16.64 -14.76
N THR A 160 25.98 16.98 -14.98
CA THR A 160 25.58 17.91 -16.04
C THR A 160 26.12 19.31 -15.82
N ARG A 161 26.06 19.82 -14.59
CA ARG A 161 26.66 21.14 -14.25
C ARG A 161 28.15 21.15 -14.49
N ASN A 162 28.88 20.12 -14.08
CA ASN A 162 30.31 20.01 -14.29
C ASN A 162 30.69 19.91 -15.79
N PHE A 163 29.88 19.21 -16.58
CA PHE A 163 30.09 19.09 -18.02
C PHE A 163 29.90 20.44 -18.74
N ILE A 164 28.83 21.17 -18.38
CA ILE A 164 28.55 22.50 -18.95
C ILE A 164 29.68 23.47 -18.57
N ALA A 165 30.11 23.51 -17.31
CA ALA A 165 31.18 24.37 -16.85
C ALA A 165 32.50 24.13 -17.63
N LYS A 166 32.89 22.87 -17.83
CA LYS A 166 34.08 22.51 -18.63
C LYS A 166 33.94 22.91 -20.10
N ARG A 167 32.76 22.83 -20.69
CA ARG A 167 32.56 23.29 -22.08
C ARG A 167 32.71 24.80 -22.23
N ILE A 168 32.15 25.57 -21.29
CA ILE A 168 32.29 27.04 -21.31
C ILE A 168 33.75 27.43 -21.22
N GLU A 169 34.49 26.87 -20.26
CA GLU A 169 35.92 27.11 -20.08
C GLU A 169 36.75 26.81 -21.36
N GLN A 170 36.45 25.68 -22.02
CA GLN A 170 37.12 25.31 -23.29
C GLN A 170 36.78 26.28 -24.42
N THR A 171 35.60 26.86 -24.47
CA THR A 171 35.18 27.83 -25.48
C THR A 171 35.89 29.16 -25.27
N GLU A 172 35.98 29.65 -24.03
CA GLU A 172 36.67 30.86 -23.66
C GLU A 172 38.19 30.78 -23.99
N ILE A 173 38.81 29.62 -23.70
CA ILE A 173 40.23 29.39 -24.06
C ILE A 173 40.43 29.42 -25.58
N LYS A 174 39.55 28.85 -26.37
CA LYS A 174 39.64 28.89 -27.84
C LYS A 174 39.47 30.29 -28.39
N GLU A 175 38.54 31.07 -27.87
CA GLU A 175 38.36 32.47 -28.30
C GLU A 175 39.59 33.34 -27.93
N SER A 176 40.15 33.18 -26.74
CA SER A 176 41.34 33.91 -26.33
C SER A 176 42.58 33.59 -27.17
N LEU A 177 42.74 32.31 -27.57
CA LEU A 177 43.81 31.87 -28.44
C LEU A 177 43.65 32.39 -29.89
N SER A 178 42.42 32.54 -30.38
CA SER A 178 42.14 33.07 -31.71
C SER A 178 42.44 34.57 -31.83
N LEU A 179 42.35 35.33 -30.74
CA LEU A 179 42.65 36.75 -30.68
C LEU A 179 44.15 37.06 -30.61
N ILE A 180 44.98 36.08 -30.25
CA ILE A 180 46.47 36.26 -30.17
C ILE A 180 47.13 36.02 -31.53
N HIS A 181 46.45 35.47 -32.52
CA HIS A 181 46.94 35.14 -33.85
C HIS A 181 46.51 36.15 -34.93
N ILE A 182 46.07 37.36 -34.58
CA ILE A 182 45.85 38.50 -35.43
C ILE A 182 46.91 39.55 -35.10
#